data_154f40ffd194cd52ff1b5d9b72737aa7
#
_entry.id   154f40ffd194cd52ff1b5d9b72737aa7
#
_cell.length_a   1.000
_cell.length_b   1.000
_cell.length_c   1.000
_cell.angle_alpha   90.00
_cell.angle_beta   90.00
_cell.angle_gamma   90.00
#
_symmetry.space_group_name_H-M   'P 1'
#
loop_
_entity.id
_entity.type
_entity.pdbx_description
1 polymer ?
#
loop_
_entity_poly.entity_id
_entity_poly.type
_entity_poly.pdbx_seq_one_letter_code
_entity_poly.pdbx_strand_id
1 'polypeptide(L)'
;RDSSYPIRIKSLAGMRPTRDILYVSGLLLGGDTLHVFVVHAPSRRGGETVSRPFRMQVAKQLNEAVDSIYTLSKEASIIVAGDFNDYSDSPALLSLRAGSRLTEVSQQATGRHDAKATYRWHGEWRSLDHILCSPPVARCSIECYVGDLPFLMEEDERYGGYHPKRTYLGPRYLGGYSDHLPLVFRFERKDD
;
A
#
# COMPACT_ATOMS: atom_id res chain seq x y z
N ARG A 1 1.30 24.98 -3.40
CA ARG A 1 1.64 24.95 -1.94
C ARG A 1 1.66 23.51 -1.50
N ASP A 2 2.72 23.11 -0.79
CA ASP A 2 2.79 21.80 -0.17
C ASP A 2 1.82 21.76 1.01
N SER A 3 1.11 20.65 1.15
CA SER A 3 0.20 20.41 2.27
C SER A 3 0.29 18.98 2.76
N SER A 4 0.05 18.79 4.05
CA SER A 4 0.00 17.47 4.68
C SER A 4 -1.04 17.50 5.79
N TYR A 5 -1.96 16.53 5.79
CA TYR A 5 -2.95 16.38 6.85
C TYR A 5 -3.50 14.94 6.93
N PRO A 6 -3.98 14.51 8.11
CA PRO A 6 -4.64 13.23 8.27
C PRO A 6 -6.09 13.28 7.77
N ILE A 7 -6.50 12.25 7.04
CA ILE A 7 -7.90 11.98 6.74
C ILE A 7 -8.40 10.97 7.77
N ARG A 8 -9.24 11.43 8.68
CA ARG A 8 -9.75 10.60 9.78
C ARG A 8 -10.67 9.52 9.27
N ILE A 9 -10.42 8.29 9.71
CA ILE A 9 -11.27 7.15 9.39
C ILE A 9 -12.53 7.19 10.26
N LYS A 10 -13.70 7.25 9.61
CA LYS A 10 -15.00 7.16 10.30
C LYS A 10 -15.17 5.75 10.87
N SER A 11 -15.23 5.63 12.18
CA SER A 11 -15.37 4.35 12.88
C SER A 11 -16.71 3.68 12.58
N LEU A 12 -16.67 2.38 12.42
CA LEU A 12 -17.85 1.51 12.36
C LEU A 12 -18.06 0.81 13.71
N ALA A 13 -19.28 0.31 13.96
CA ALA A 13 -19.55 -0.50 15.14
C ALA A 13 -18.63 -1.73 15.20
N GLY A 14 -18.00 -1.95 16.36
CA GLY A 14 -17.02 -3.03 16.56
C GLY A 14 -15.63 -2.78 15.97
N MET A 15 -15.41 -1.67 15.25
CA MET A 15 -14.09 -1.28 14.75
C MET A 15 -13.24 -0.75 15.89
N ARG A 16 -12.04 -1.31 16.06
CA ARG A 16 -11.04 -0.73 16.96
C ARG A 16 -10.52 0.57 16.37
N PRO A 17 -10.00 1.50 17.20
CA PRO A 17 -9.29 2.67 16.70
C PRO A 17 -8.23 2.25 15.69
N THR A 18 -8.27 2.85 14.50
CA THR A 18 -7.31 2.60 13.41
C THR A 18 -6.54 3.87 13.10
N ARG A 19 -5.50 3.72 12.30
CA ARG A 19 -4.69 4.85 11.83
C ARG A 19 -5.47 5.64 10.79
N ASP A 20 -5.33 6.94 10.83
CA ASP A 20 -5.84 7.82 9.78
C ASP A 20 -5.03 7.63 8.49
N ILE A 21 -5.61 7.99 7.36
CA ILE A 21 -4.89 8.07 6.09
C ILE A 21 -4.08 9.37 6.10
N LEU A 22 -2.77 9.28 5.88
CA LEU A 22 -1.95 10.46 5.67
C LEU A 22 -2.10 10.92 4.21
N TYR A 23 -2.50 12.17 4.02
CA TYR A 23 -2.46 12.82 2.73
C TYR A 23 -1.33 13.83 2.68
N VAL A 24 -0.59 13.83 1.57
CA VAL A 24 0.46 14.80 1.29
C VAL A 24 0.32 15.27 -0.16
N SER A 25 0.50 16.55 -0.40
CA SER A 25 0.64 17.09 -1.75
C SER A 25 1.84 18.00 -1.86
N GLY A 26 2.47 17.98 -3.02
CA GLY A 26 3.62 18.81 -3.32
C GLY A 26 3.76 19.03 -4.83
N LEU A 27 4.51 20.08 -5.21
CA LEU A 27 4.80 20.37 -6.60
C LEU A 27 5.96 19.50 -7.10
N LEU A 28 5.78 18.89 -8.26
CA LEU A 28 6.88 18.28 -9.02
C LEU A 28 7.67 19.36 -9.76
N LEU A 29 8.89 19.03 -10.20
CA LEU A 29 9.75 19.96 -10.94
C LEU A 29 9.08 20.56 -12.19
N GLY A 30 8.20 19.82 -12.85
CA GLY A 30 7.38 20.28 -13.98
C GLY A 30 6.17 21.17 -13.62
N GLY A 31 6.01 21.57 -12.35
CA GLY A 31 4.93 22.46 -11.89
C GLY A 31 3.61 21.78 -11.58
N ASP A 32 3.47 20.48 -11.85
CA ASP A 32 2.27 19.72 -11.51
C ASP A 32 2.25 19.30 -10.05
N THR A 33 1.06 19.21 -9.49
CA THR A 33 0.87 18.72 -8.13
C THR A 33 0.81 17.21 -8.10
N LEU A 34 1.67 16.57 -7.29
CA LEU A 34 1.57 15.18 -6.91
C LEU A 34 0.77 15.07 -5.60
N HIS A 35 -0.22 14.19 -5.59
CA HIS A 35 -1.03 13.85 -4.43
C HIS A 35 -0.67 12.45 -3.96
N VAL A 36 -0.28 12.28 -2.71
CA VAL A 36 0.10 11.00 -2.13
C VAL A 36 -0.77 10.69 -0.93
N PHE A 37 -1.38 9.51 -0.92
CA PHE A 37 -2.10 8.96 0.23
C PHE A 37 -1.31 7.78 0.79
N VAL A 38 -1.01 7.81 2.09
CA VAL A 38 -0.36 6.70 2.79
C VAL A 38 -1.36 6.02 3.71
N VAL A 39 -1.49 4.72 3.55
CA VAL A 39 -2.51 3.88 4.19
C VAL A 39 -1.87 2.84 5.08
N HIS A 40 -2.45 2.60 6.25
CA HIS A 40 -2.26 1.38 7.01
C HIS A 40 -3.64 0.92 7.51
N ALA A 41 -4.29 0.10 6.71
CA ALA A 41 -5.65 -0.36 6.95
C ALA A 41 -5.73 -1.33 8.14
N PRO A 42 -6.92 -1.53 8.73
CA PRO A 42 -7.12 -2.49 9.81
C PRO A 42 -6.68 -3.90 9.45
N SER A 43 -5.94 -4.53 10.36
CA SER A 43 -5.44 -5.90 10.16
C SER A 43 -6.58 -6.92 10.06
N ARG A 44 -6.26 -8.10 9.52
CA ARG A 44 -7.19 -9.25 9.39
C ARG A 44 -7.46 -9.96 10.72
N ARG A 45 -7.13 -9.34 11.85
CA ARG A 45 -7.31 -9.89 13.19
C ARG A 45 -8.79 -10.17 13.48
N GLY A 46 -9.09 -11.35 13.98
CA GLY A 46 -10.47 -11.81 14.18
C GLY A 46 -11.09 -12.50 12.97
N GLY A 47 -10.31 -12.64 11.90
CA GLY A 47 -10.73 -13.30 10.66
C GLY A 47 -11.20 -12.32 9.58
N GLU A 48 -11.23 -12.82 8.36
CA GLU A 48 -11.53 -12.03 7.16
C GLU A 48 -12.95 -11.44 7.20
N THR A 49 -13.95 -12.25 7.53
CA THR A 49 -15.36 -11.83 7.54
C THR A 49 -15.63 -10.70 8.53
N VAL A 50 -14.98 -10.76 9.71
CA VAL A 50 -15.16 -9.75 10.77
C VAL A 50 -14.44 -8.44 10.41
N SER A 51 -13.25 -8.53 9.85
CA SER A 51 -12.38 -7.36 9.62
C SER A 51 -12.58 -6.69 8.24
N ARG A 52 -13.15 -7.40 7.26
CA ARG A 52 -13.42 -6.87 5.91
C ARG A 52 -14.20 -5.56 5.88
N PRO A 53 -15.31 -5.38 6.63
CA PRO A 53 -16.05 -4.13 6.64
C PRO A 53 -15.17 -2.91 7.01
N PHE A 54 -14.19 -3.11 7.87
CA PHE A 54 -13.29 -2.03 8.32
C PHE A 54 -12.33 -1.60 7.21
N ARG A 55 -11.79 -2.55 6.44
CA ARG A 55 -10.95 -2.24 5.26
C ARG A 55 -11.78 -1.63 4.12
N MET A 56 -13.02 -2.10 3.92
CA MET A 56 -13.97 -1.48 3.00
C MET A 56 -14.28 -0.02 3.36
N GLN A 57 -14.36 0.30 4.66
CA GLN A 57 -14.54 1.68 5.11
C GLN A 57 -13.34 2.56 4.75
N VAL A 58 -12.11 2.05 4.89
CA VAL A 58 -10.89 2.76 4.46
C VAL A 58 -10.92 2.98 2.95
N ALA A 59 -11.23 1.95 2.16
CA ALA A 59 -11.33 2.05 0.70
C ALA A 59 -12.40 3.07 0.27
N LYS A 60 -13.56 3.09 0.93
CA LYS A 60 -14.61 4.09 0.68
C LYS A 60 -14.10 5.52 0.89
N GLN A 61 -13.43 5.78 2.01
CA GLN A 61 -12.92 7.12 2.31
C GLN A 61 -11.76 7.54 1.39
N LEU A 62 -10.94 6.58 0.94
CA LEU A 62 -9.96 6.84 -0.10
C LEU A 62 -10.62 7.22 -1.43
N ASN A 63 -11.64 6.49 -1.87
CA ASN A 63 -12.41 6.82 -3.07
C ASN A 63 -12.99 8.25 -2.98
N GLU A 64 -13.65 8.59 -1.86
CA GLU A 64 -14.20 9.93 -1.63
C GLU A 64 -13.12 11.03 -1.71
N ALA A 65 -11.94 10.77 -1.14
CA ALA A 65 -10.82 11.72 -1.16
C ALA A 65 -10.21 11.87 -2.57
N VAL A 66 -10.00 10.77 -3.28
CA VAL A 66 -9.49 10.76 -4.66
C VAL A 66 -10.47 11.44 -5.60
N ASP A 67 -11.77 11.15 -5.48
CA ASP A 67 -12.82 11.78 -6.29
C ASP A 67 -12.88 13.30 -6.08
N SER A 68 -12.65 13.77 -4.85
CA SER A 68 -12.58 15.20 -4.56
C SER A 68 -11.43 15.90 -5.31
N ILE A 69 -10.31 15.22 -5.50
CA ILE A 69 -9.20 15.74 -6.31
C ILE A 69 -9.57 15.73 -7.79
N TYR A 70 -10.19 14.67 -8.29
CA TYR A 70 -10.61 14.58 -9.68
C TYR A 70 -11.71 15.59 -10.07
N THR A 71 -12.48 16.11 -9.10
CA THR A 71 -13.39 17.24 -9.36
C THR A 71 -12.64 18.53 -9.71
N LEU A 72 -11.43 18.69 -9.16
CA LEU A 72 -10.57 19.86 -9.41
C LEU A 72 -9.68 19.67 -10.66
N SER A 73 -9.17 18.45 -10.85
CA SER A 73 -8.32 18.11 -11.99
C SER A 73 -8.51 16.66 -12.42
N LYS A 74 -9.05 16.45 -13.61
CA LYS A 74 -9.30 15.10 -14.17
C LYS A 74 -8.01 14.33 -14.48
N GLU A 75 -6.91 15.03 -14.71
CA GLU A 75 -5.58 14.50 -14.99
C GLU A 75 -4.64 14.64 -13.77
N ALA A 76 -5.20 14.67 -12.56
CA ALA A 76 -4.40 14.77 -11.35
C ALA A 76 -3.42 13.59 -11.21
N SER A 77 -2.18 13.89 -10.79
CA SER A 77 -1.16 12.90 -10.45
C SER A 77 -1.37 12.41 -9.02
N ILE A 78 -1.84 11.18 -8.87
CA ILE A 78 -2.23 10.60 -7.57
C ILE A 78 -1.50 9.27 -7.36
N ILE A 79 -0.94 9.07 -6.17
CA ILE A 79 -0.41 7.80 -5.67
C ILE A 79 -1.13 7.45 -4.37
N VAL A 80 -1.61 6.23 -4.25
CA VAL A 80 -2.13 5.64 -3.02
C VAL A 80 -1.24 4.44 -2.68
N ALA A 81 -0.56 4.46 -1.53
CA ALA A 81 0.41 3.43 -1.17
C ALA A 81 0.32 3.05 0.31
N GLY A 82 0.70 1.83 0.64
CA GLY A 82 0.83 1.35 2.01
C GLY A 82 0.37 -0.07 2.25
N ASP A 83 0.23 -0.42 3.52
CA ASP A 83 -0.30 -1.71 3.97
C ASP A 83 -1.84 -1.66 4.02
N PHE A 84 -2.46 -2.35 3.08
CA PHE A 84 -3.91 -2.49 3.02
C PHE A 84 -4.43 -3.66 3.86
N ASN A 85 -3.54 -4.50 4.39
CA ASN A 85 -3.87 -5.72 5.10
C ASN A 85 -4.86 -6.62 4.31
N ASP A 86 -4.80 -6.55 2.99
CA ASP A 86 -5.71 -7.23 2.07
C ASP A 86 -5.00 -7.58 0.76
N TYR A 87 -5.57 -8.46 -0.04
CA TYR A 87 -4.99 -8.92 -1.31
C TYR A 87 -5.54 -8.11 -2.49
N SER A 88 -4.83 -8.10 -3.62
CA SER A 88 -5.23 -7.38 -4.85
C SER A 88 -6.64 -7.74 -5.35
N ASP A 89 -7.10 -8.97 -5.12
CA ASP A 89 -8.43 -9.47 -5.50
C ASP A 89 -9.51 -9.27 -4.43
N SER A 90 -9.16 -8.64 -3.30
CA SER A 90 -10.11 -8.37 -2.24
C SER A 90 -11.13 -7.29 -2.63
N PRO A 91 -12.35 -7.33 -2.03
CA PRO A 91 -13.36 -6.31 -2.30
C PRO A 91 -12.89 -4.87 -2.08
N ALA A 92 -12.02 -4.64 -1.10
CA ALA A 92 -11.50 -3.29 -0.82
C ALA A 92 -10.61 -2.78 -1.95
N LEU A 93 -9.65 -3.59 -2.43
CA LEU A 93 -8.75 -3.23 -3.53
C LEU A 93 -9.50 -3.14 -4.87
N LEU A 94 -10.44 -4.06 -5.12
CA LEU A 94 -11.31 -4.01 -6.30
C LEU A 94 -12.16 -2.72 -6.31
N SER A 95 -12.70 -2.33 -5.16
CA SER A 95 -13.48 -1.08 -5.01
C SER A 95 -12.64 0.17 -5.33
N LEU A 96 -11.39 0.21 -4.88
CA LEU A 96 -10.47 1.31 -5.20
C LEU A 96 -10.17 1.41 -6.69
N ARG A 97 -9.86 0.28 -7.33
CA ARG A 97 -9.58 0.26 -8.78
C ARG A 97 -10.80 0.66 -9.62
N ALA A 98 -11.97 0.16 -9.25
CA ALA A 98 -13.21 0.47 -9.98
C ALA A 98 -13.72 1.89 -9.73
N GLY A 99 -13.68 2.36 -8.47
CA GLY A 99 -14.23 3.66 -8.07
C GLY A 99 -13.32 4.83 -8.45
N SER A 100 -12.03 4.73 -8.15
CA SER A 100 -11.09 5.85 -8.28
C SER A 100 -10.29 5.86 -9.59
N ARG A 101 -10.57 4.98 -10.53
CA ARG A 101 -9.81 4.85 -11.81
C ARG A 101 -8.29 4.67 -11.58
N LEU A 102 -7.90 4.12 -10.43
CA LEU A 102 -6.50 3.87 -10.10
C LEU A 102 -6.06 2.52 -10.66
N THR A 103 -4.84 2.48 -11.18
CA THR A 103 -4.16 1.26 -11.62
C THR A 103 -3.25 0.78 -10.51
N GLU A 104 -3.36 -0.48 -10.11
CA GLU A 104 -2.43 -1.10 -9.17
C GLU A 104 -1.15 -1.49 -9.90
N VAL A 105 -0.09 -0.69 -9.69
CA VAL A 105 1.22 -0.91 -10.33
C VAL A 105 2.06 -1.96 -9.61
N SER A 106 1.71 -2.30 -8.37
CA SER A 106 2.40 -3.30 -7.55
C SER A 106 1.86 -4.73 -7.68
N GLN A 107 0.80 -4.96 -8.46
CA GLN A 107 0.09 -6.25 -8.50
C GLN A 107 0.99 -7.46 -8.83
N GLN A 108 2.02 -7.25 -9.64
CA GLN A 108 2.97 -8.30 -10.05
C GLN A 108 4.38 -8.07 -9.47
N ALA A 109 4.51 -7.18 -8.47
CA ALA A 109 5.79 -6.87 -7.87
C ALA A 109 6.36 -8.09 -7.13
N THR A 110 7.58 -8.45 -7.46
CA THR A 110 8.38 -9.48 -6.79
C THR A 110 9.75 -8.92 -6.43
N GLY A 111 10.47 -9.61 -5.55
CA GLY A 111 11.85 -9.27 -5.24
C GLY A 111 12.80 -9.63 -6.39
N ARG A 112 14.00 -9.09 -6.30
CA ARG A 112 15.09 -9.38 -7.25
C ARG A 112 15.93 -10.59 -6.84
N HIS A 113 15.73 -11.10 -5.61
CA HIS A 113 16.39 -12.27 -5.06
C HIS A 113 15.34 -13.38 -4.82
N ASP A 114 14.81 -13.53 -3.60
CA ASP A 114 13.95 -14.66 -3.23
C ASP A 114 12.49 -14.28 -2.93
N ALA A 115 12.23 -13.00 -2.61
CA ALA A 115 10.89 -12.58 -2.25
C ALA A 115 9.91 -12.64 -3.42
N LYS A 116 8.77 -13.29 -3.20
CA LYS A 116 7.69 -13.35 -4.21
C LYS A 116 6.57 -12.34 -3.95
N ALA A 117 6.59 -11.72 -2.76
CA ALA A 117 5.61 -10.72 -2.32
C ALA A 117 6.17 -9.94 -1.11
N THR A 118 5.39 -9.02 -0.54
CA THR A 118 5.84 -8.17 0.57
C THR A 118 5.79 -8.84 1.94
N TYR A 119 5.00 -9.89 2.10
CA TYR A 119 4.75 -10.57 3.37
C TYR A 119 4.84 -12.09 3.21
N ARG A 120 5.41 -12.79 4.22
CA ARG A 120 5.46 -14.24 4.22
C ARG A 120 4.89 -14.82 5.51
N TRP A 121 3.93 -15.75 5.36
CA TRP A 121 3.28 -16.42 6.49
C TRP A 121 3.17 -17.92 6.23
N HIS A 122 3.65 -18.72 7.19
CA HIS A 122 3.65 -20.20 7.08
C HIS A 122 4.26 -20.71 5.76
N GLY A 123 5.35 -20.09 5.33
CA GLY A 123 6.04 -20.46 4.08
C GLY A 123 5.43 -19.87 2.80
N GLU A 124 4.24 -19.27 2.86
CA GLU A 124 3.56 -18.69 1.71
C GLU A 124 3.80 -17.19 1.60
N TRP A 125 4.17 -16.73 0.41
CA TRP A 125 4.28 -15.32 0.08
C TRP A 125 2.94 -14.71 -0.29
N ARG A 126 2.66 -13.52 0.23
CA ARG A 126 1.44 -12.76 -0.02
C ARG A 126 1.76 -11.26 -0.09
N SER A 127 1.11 -10.52 -0.99
CA SER A 127 1.18 -9.06 -1.00
C SER A 127 0.01 -8.48 -0.22
N LEU A 128 0.33 -7.74 0.83
CA LEU A 128 -0.61 -6.96 1.66
C LEU A 128 -0.40 -5.46 1.47
N ASP A 129 0.76 -5.10 0.93
CA ASP A 129 1.17 -3.75 0.61
C ASP A 129 0.94 -3.51 -0.88
N HIS A 130 0.36 -2.37 -1.21
CA HIS A 130 -0.01 -2.04 -2.58
C HIS A 130 0.33 -0.60 -2.92
N ILE A 131 0.60 -0.36 -4.21
CA ILE A 131 0.74 0.97 -4.80
C ILE A 131 -0.24 1.07 -5.97
N LEU A 132 -1.15 2.03 -5.86
CA LEU A 132 -2.11 2.34 -6.90
C LEU A 132 -1.85 3.76 -7.39
N CYS A 133 -1.94 3.96 -8.71
CA CYS A 133 -1.62 5.24 -9.34
C CYS A 133 -2.73 5.69 -10.28
N SER A 134 -2.92 7.01 -10.35
CA SER A 134 -3.74 7.63 -11.40
C SER A 134 -3.14 7.39 -12.79
N PRO A 135 -3.94 7.46 -13.87
CA PRO A 135 -3.46 7.24 -15.22
C PRO A 135 -2.22 8.07 -15.61
N PRO A 136 -2.11 9.37 -15.26
CA PRO A 136 -0.89 10.14 -15.56
C PRO A 136 0.37 9.55 -14.94
N VAL A 137 0.31 9.11 -13.67
CA VAL A 137 1.45 8.50 -12.98
C VAL A 137 1.73 7.09 -13.51
N ALA A 138 0.68 6.29 -13.74
CA ALA A 138 0.82 4.93 -14.25
C ALA A 138 1.49 4.88 -15.63
N ARG A 139 1.18 5.83 -16.53
CA ARG A 139 1.84 5.97 -17.85
C ARG A 139 3.34 6.28 -17.74
N CYS A 140 3.77 6.89 -16.65
CA CYS A 140 5.17 7.23 -16.37
C CYS A 140 5.90 6.14 -15.57
N SER A 141 5.25 5.02 -15.28
CA SER A 141 5.82 3.90 -14.52
C SER A 141 7.00 3.29 -15.26
N ILE A 142 8.11 3.12 -14.54
CA ILE A 142 9.31 2.44 -15.04
C ILE A 142 9.38 1.04 -14.44
N GLU A 143 9.29 0.93 -13.11
CA GLU A 143 9.35 -0.34 -12.41
C GLU A 143 8.62 -0.26 -11.06
N CYS A 144 8.10 -1.41 -10.62
CA CYS A 144 7.64 -1.62 -9.26
C CYS A 144 8.12 -3.00 -8.79
N TYR A 145 8.82 -3.06 -7.67
CA TYR A 145 9.37 -4.32 -7.16
C TYR A 145 9.39 -4.35 -5.63
N VAL A 146 9.56 -5.56 -5.07
CA VAL A 146 9.74 -5.78 -3.64
C VAL A 146 11.22 -5.62 -3.31
N GLY A 147 11.53 -4.77 -2.34
CA GLY A 147 12.91 -4.54 -1.89
C GLY A 147 13.38 -5.66 -0.96
N ASP A 148 13.92 -6.74 -1.52
CA ASP A 148 14.39 -7.94 -0.80
C ASP A 148 15.91 -7.97 -0.63
N LEU A 149 16.48 -6.85 -0.21
CA LEU A 149 17.92 -6.77 0.06
C LEU A 149 18.32 -7.79 1.15
N PRO A 150 19.52 -8.42 1.05
CA PRO A 150 19.91 -9.51 1.94
C PRO A 150 19.82 -9.17 3.44
N PHE A 151 20.10 -7.95 3.83
CA PHE A 151 20.01 -7.54 5.24
C PHE A 151 18.57 -7.47 5.78
N LEU A 152 17.57 -7.36 4.90
CA LEU A 152 16.13 -7.35 5.25
C LEU A 152 15.56 -8.77 5.39
N MET A 153 16.33 -9.78 5.02
CA MET A 153 15.90 -11.16 4.95
C MET A 153 16.65 -12.01 5.96
N GLU A 154 16.02 -13.10 6.39
CA GLU A 154 16.68 -14.16 7.18
C GLU A 154 16.16 -15.52 6.70
N GLU A 155 16.94 -16.58 6.96
CA GLU A 155 16.58 -17.94 6.58
C GLU A 155 15.38 -18.43 7.38
N ASP A 156 14.46 -19.10 6.70
CA ASP A 156 13.28 -19.72 7.31
C ASP A 156 13.58 -21.20 7.58
N GLU A 157 14.10 -21.49 8.77
CA GLU A 157 14.45 -22.85 9.18
C GLU A 157 13.23 -23.80 9.19
N ARG A 158 12.00 -23.26 9.33
CA ARG A 158 10.79 -24.08 9.45
C ARG A 158 10.19 -24.45 8.09
N TYR A 159 10.16 -23.51 7.17
CA TYR A 159 9.47 -23.66 5.87
C TYR A 159 10.45 -23.62 4.68
N GLY A 160 11.74 -23.44 4.95
CA GLY A 160 12.80 -23.31 3.95
C GLY A 160 12.76 -21.96 3.21
N GLY A 161 13.89 -21.62 2.57
CA GLY A 161 14.06 -20.33 1.88
C GLY A 161 14.22 -19.17 2.85
N TYR A 162 13.77 -17.99 2.46
CA TYR A 162 13.96 -16.76 3.22
C TYR A 162 12.64 -16.08 3.55
N HIS A 163 12.59 -15.33 4.65
CA HIS A 163 11.47 -14.49 5.03
C HIS A 163 11.95 -13.11 5.50
N PRO A 164 11.07 -12.08 5.58
CA PRO A 164 11.44 -10.79 6.14
C PRO A 164 11.98 -10.93 7.55
N LYS A 165 13.10 -10.25 7.84
CA LYS A 165 13.74 -10.24 9.16
C LYS A 165 12.90 -9.43 10.15
N ARG A 166 12.07 -10.15 10.91
CA ARG A 166 11.00 -9.58 11.75
C ARG A 166 11.55 -8.85 12.97
N THR A 167 10.94 -7.72 13.30
CA THR A 167 11.20 -7.01 14.56
C THR A 167 10.65 -7.79 15.75
N TYR A 168 9.45 -8.36 15.59
CA TYR A 168 8.76 -9.11 16.64
C TYR A 168 8.12 -10.39 16.10
N LEU A 169 8.04 -11.41 16.97
CA LEU A 169 7.18 -12.58 16.80
C LEU A 169 6.28 -12.70 18.03
N GLY A 170 5.01 -12.29 17.89
CA GLY A 170 4.14 -12.08 19.05
C GLY A 170 4.77 -11.03 20.00
N PRO A 171 4.91 -11.33 21.30
CA PRO A 171 5.55 -10.40 22.26
C PRO A 171 7.09 -10.44 22.24
N ARG A 172 7.69 -11.43 21.57
CA ARG A 172 9.15 -11.61 21.56
C ARG A 172 9.81 -10.67 20.57
N TYR A 173 10.76 -9.86 21.04
CA TYR A 173 11.62 -9.02 20.20
C TYR A 173 12.72 -9.89 19.55
N LEU A 174 12.89 -9.75 18.23
CA LEU A 174 13.85 -10.51 17.42
C LEU A 174 14.99 -9.64 16.88
N GLY A 175 14.90 -8.32 16.98
CA GLY A 175 15.95 -7.40 16.52
C GLY A 175 16.01 -7.19 15.01
N GLY A 176 15.01 -7.63 14.27
CA GLY A 176 14.90 -7.37 12.84
C GLY A 176 14.25 -6.03 12.51
N TYR A 177 13.88 -5.83 11.26
CA TYR A 177 13.38 -4.56 10.73
C TYR A 177 11.87 -4.50 10.63
N SER A 178 11.25 -5.50 9.98
CA SER A 178 9.81 -5.55 9.74
C SER A 178 9.40 -6.98 9.36
N ASP A 179 8.14 -7.33 9.54
CA ASP A 179 7.53 -8.53 8.98
C ASP A 179 7.03 -8.34 7.54
N HIS A 180 7.13 -7.13 7.00
CA HIS A 180 6.91 -6.79 5.60
C HIS A 180 8.18 -6.30 4.93
N LEU A 181 8.31 -6.56 3.63
CA LEU A 181 9.34 -5.98 2.78
C LEU A 181 8.80 -4.70 2.11
N PRO A 182 9.65 -3.69 1.88
CA PRO A 182 9.23 -2.47 1.23
C PRO A 182 8.89 -2.71 -0.25
N LEU A 183 7.86 -2.01 -0.75
CA LEU A 183 7.65 -1.82 -2.18
C LEU A 183 8.44 -0.60 -2.64
N VAL A 184 9.10 -0.75 -3.78
CA VAL A 184 9.80 0.33 -4.47
C VAL A 184 9.11 0.59 -5.79
N PHE A 185 8.66 1.81 -5.99
CA PHE A 185 8.05 2.26 -7.24
C PHE A 185 8.86 3.40 -7.81
N ARG A 186 9.28 3.25 -9.07
CA ARG A 186 9.98 4.27 -9.83
C ARG A 186 9.13 4.70 -11.02
N PHE A 187 8.94 5.98 -11.15
CA PHE A 187 8.31 6.60 -12.31
C PHE A 187 9.10 7.81 -12.73
N GLU A 188 9.07 8.11 -14.01
CA GLU A 188 9.79 9.24 -14.59
C GLU A 188 8.85 9.99 -15.54
N ARG A 189 8.67 11.25 -15.27
CA ARG A 189 7.91 12.12 -16.15
C ARG A 189 8.86 12.61 -17.25
N LYS A 190 8.50 12.34 -18.49
CA LYS A 190 9.18 12.98 -19.63
C LYS A 190 8.63 14.39 -19.72
N ASP A 191 9.50 15.37 -19.66
CA ASP A 191 9.17 16.74 -20.04
C ASP A 191 8.86 16.73 -21.54
N ASP A 192 7.68 17.17 -21.93
CA ASP A 192 7.27 17.37 -23.33
C ASP A 192 7.93 18.63 -23.88
#